data_7460cb6aa5c9edc86a6e75246dcc3d6e
#
_entry.id   7460cb6aa5c9edc86a6e75246dcc3d6e
#
_cell.length_a   1.000
_cell.length_b   1.000
_cell.length_c   1.000
_cell.angle_alpha   90.00
_cell.angle_beta   90.00
_cell.angle_gamma   90.00
#
_symmetry.space_group_name_H-M   'P 1'
#
loop_
_entity.id
_entity.type
_entity.pdbx_description
1 polymer ?
#
loop_
_entity_poly.entity_id
_entity_poly.type
_entity_poly.pdbx_seq_one_letter_code
_entity_poly.pdbx_strand_id
1 'polypeptide(L)'
;MKKIGLITFHGSNNCGSMLQAFALQKKIYDLGYTSTIINFSSRGQRDLYSIMPSFFLNGHFRKSQVKLWFLCIPFKNILKKENFDYKSFQSKYFVMTEKEYYDNESLCNEDFDFDVYITGSDQVWNINCVDADDAY
;
A
#
# COMPACT_ATOMS: atom_id res chain seq x y z
N MET A 1 20.58 -9.09 15.89
CA MET A 1 19.92 -7.78 15.66
C MET A 1 18.44 -8.08 15.48
N LYS A 2 17.55 -7.38 16.18
CA LYS A 2 16.11 -7.68 16.07
C LYS A 2 15.60 -7.34 14.68
N LYS A 3 14.79 -8.22 14.09
CA LYS A 3 14.14 -8.05 12.80
C LYS A 3 12.73 -7.49 13.03
N ILE A 4 12.40 -6.42 12.35
CA ILE A 4 11.12 -5.72 12.53
C ILE A 4 10.30 -5.81 11.25
N GLY A 5 9.09 -6.37 11.34
CA GLY A 5 8.10 -6.33 10.28
C GLY A 5 7.29 -5.03 10.37
N LEU A 6 7.18 -4.29 9.28
CA LEU A 6 6.35 -3.09 9.19
C LEU A 6 5.14 -3.36 8.31
N ILE A 7 3.95 -3.01 8.78
CA ILE A 7 2.74 -2.97 7.98
C ILE A 7 2.20 -1.54 7.94
N THR A 8 2.01 -0.99 6.73
CA THR A 8 1.63 0.42 6.53
C THR A 8 1.06 0.62 5.13
N PHE A 9 0.42 1.76 4.87
CA PHE A 9 -0.12 2.13 3.56
C PHE A 9 0.96 2.51 2.54
N HIS A 10 1.99 1.69 2.40
CA HIS A 10 3.09 1.93 1.45
C HIS A 10 2.67 1.77 -0.02
N GLY A 11 1.61 1.02 -0.31
CA GLY A 11 1.10 0.78 -1.67
C GLY A 11 0.21 1.89 -2.23
N SER A 12 -0.04 2.96 -1.48
CA SER A 12 -0.84 4.10 -1.94
C SER A 12 -0.03 5.05 -2.82
N ASN A 13 -0.64 5.57 -3.89
CA ASN A 13 -0.06 6.66 -4.69
C ASN A 13 -0.30 8.01 -3.97
N ASN A 14 0.15 8.10 -2.73
CA ASN A 14 0.03 9.27 -1.88
C ASN A 14 1.39 9.62 -1.28
N CYS A 15 1.86 10.84 -1.53
CA CYS A 15 3.16 11.31 -1.05
C CYS A 15 3.27 11.25 0.48
N GLY A 16 2.19 11.54 1.21
CA GLY A 16 2.17 11.51 2.68
C GLY A 16 2.43 10.10 3.20
N SER A 17 1.66 9.12 2.74
CA SER A 17 1.80 7.72 3.14
C SER A 17 3.17 7.14 2.77
N MET A 18 3.68 7.49 1.58
CA MET A 18 5.00 7.05 1.12
C MET A 18 6.13 7.62 1.98
N LEU A 19 6.09 8.91 2.27
CA LEU A 19 7.09 9.57 3.09
C LEU A 19 7.03 9.10 4.56
N GLN A 20 5.82 8.84 5.08
CA GLN A 20 5.62 8.29 6.40
C GLN A 20 6.25 6.89 6.51
N ALA A 21 5.97 5.99 5.55
CA ALA A 21 6.56 4.65 5.52
C ALA A 21 8.11 4.71 5.43
N PHE A 22 8.64 5.58 4.57
CA PHE A 22 10.07 5.81 4.43
C PHE A 22 10.70 6.33 5.73
N ALA A 23 10.10 7.36 6.33
CA ALA A 23 10.61 7.96 7.56
C ALA A 23 10.62 6.97 8.73
N LEU A 24 9.57 6.15 8.84
CA LEU A 24 9.49 5.10 9.85
C LEU A 24 10.60 4.06 9.65
N GLN A 25 10.77 3.53 8.45
CA GLN A 25 11.81 2.56 8.15
C GLN A 25 13.21 3.14 8.39
N LYS A 26 13.44 4.39 7.96
CA LYS A 26 14.71 5.10 8.17
C LYS A 26 14.98 5.32 9.65
N LYS A 27 13.97 5.72 10.44
CA LYS A 27 14.13 5.93 11.88
C LYS A 27 14.49 4.63 12.61
N ILE A 28 13.88 3.52 12.24
CA ILE A 28 14.21 2.20 12.81
C ILE A 28 15.65 1.82 12.48
N TYR A 29 16.10 2.07 11.25
CA TYR A 29 17.49 1.86 10.86
C TYR A 29 18.47 2.73 11.67
N ASP A 30 18.15 4.02 11.87
CA ASP A 30 18.98 4.94 12.65
C ASP A 30 19.06 4.56 14.14
N LEU A 31 18.08 3.79 14.64
CA LEU A 31 18.08 3.20 15.98
C LEU A 31 18.90 1.89 16.07
N GLY A 32 19.48 1.44 14.98
CA GLY A 32 20.32 0.23 14.93
C GLY A 32 19.54 -1.07 14.72
N TYR A 33 18.31 -1.03 14.21
CA TYR A 33 17.52 -2.22 13.89
C TYR A 33 17.37 -2.41 12.37
N THR A 34 17.03 -3.63 11.97
CA THR A 34 16.62 -3.92 10.59
C THR A 34 15.11 -3.99 10.51
N SER A 35 14.53 -3.39 9.48
CA SER A 35 13.09 -3.48 9.25
C SER A 35 12.78 -3.82 7.80
N THR A 36 11.71 -4.57 7.60
CA THR A 36 11.18 -4.96 6.29
C THR A 36 9.70 -4.60 6.25
N ILE A 37 9.28 -3.86 5.24
CA ILE A 37 7.87 -3.56 5.02
C ILE A 37 7.21 -4.82 4.45
N ILE A 38 6.17 -5.30 5.10
CA ILE A 38 5.33 -6.38 4.58
C ILE A 38 4.55 -5.81 3.40
N ASN A 39 4.77 -6.35 2.20
CA ASN A 39 4.18 -5.86 0.97
C ASN A 39 2.70 -6.27 0.87
N PHE A 40 1.90 -5.71 1.77
CA PHE A 40 0.46 -5.91 1.83
C PHE A 40 -0.28 -4.74 1.22
N SER A 41 -1.24 -5.03 0.37
CA SER A 41 -2.12 -4.00 -0.20
C SER A 41 -3.53 -4.58 -0.35
N SER A 42 -4.46 -4.10 0.46
CA SER A 42 -5.85 -4.55 0.46
C SER A 42 -6.51 -4.37 -0.93
N ARG A 43 -7.58 -5.11 -1.17
CA ARG A 43 -8.36 -4.96 -2.41
C ARG A 43 -8.88 -3.53 -2.57
N GLY A 44 -9.37 -2.93 -1.47
CA GLY A 44 -9.86 -1.54 -1.47
C GLY A 44 -8.77 -0.54 -1.86
N GLN A 45 -7.57 -0.71 -1.33
CA GLN A 45 -6.42 0.12 -1.67
C GLN A 45 -6.04 0.00 -3.15
N ARG A 46 -5.97 -1.20 -3.69
CA ARG A 46 -5.65 -1.42 -5.11
C ARG A 46 -6.70 -0.83 -6.05
N ASP A 47 -7.98 -0.97 -5.72
CA ASP A 47 -9.07 -0.39 -6.51
C ASP A 47 -9.01 1.14 -6.48
N LEU A 48 -8.70 1.74 -5.32
CA LEU A 48 -8.59 3.18 -5.15
C LEU A 48 -7.43 3.79 -5.96
N TYR A 49 -6.28 3.13 -5.98
CA TYR A 49 -5.06 3.62 -6.66
C TYR A 49 -4.82 2.97 -8.03
N SER A 50 -5.84 2.31 -8.58
CA SER A 50 -5.76 1.79 -9.94
C SER A 50 -5.67 2.93 -10.96
N ILE A 51 -4.86 2.74 -12.03
CA ILE A 51 -4.69 3.75 -13.10
C ILE A 51 -6.03 4.08 -13.78
N MET A 52 -6.91 3.08 -13.86
CA MET A 52 -8.24 3.25 -14.44
C MET A 52 -9.28 2.82 -13.41
N PRO A 53 -10.33 3.62 -13.18
CA PRO A 53 -11.38 3.27 -12.24
C PRO A 53 -12.01 1.92 -12.58
N SER A 54 -12.21 1.07 -11.58
CA SER A 54 -12.98 -0.15 -11.74
C SER A 54 -14.46 0.17 -11.97
N PHE A 55 -15.11 -0.56 -12.87
CA PHE A 55 -16.57 -0.42 -13.07
C PHE A 55 -17.38 -0.94 -11.87
N PHE A 56 -16.76 -1.78 -11.06
CA PHE A 56 -17.38 -2.36 -9.88
C PHE A 56 -16.67 -1.81 -8.62
N LEU A 57 -17.46 -1.32 -7.69
CA LEU A 57 -17.00 -0.95 -6.35
C LEU A 57 -17.77 -1.81 -5.36
N ASN A 58 -17.04 -2.57 -4.53
CA ASN A 58 -17.62 -3.54 -3.59
C ASN A 58 -18.59 -4.53 -4.26
N GLY A 59 -18.27 -4.98 -5.47
CA GLY A 59 -19.10 -5.93 -6.24
C GLY A 59 -20.33 -5.31 -6.93
N HIS A 60 -20.60 -4.01 -6.75
CA HIS A 60 -21.72 -3.32 -7.37
C HIS A 60 -21.28 -2.43 -8.54
N PHE A 61 -21.96 -2.60 -9.69
CA PHE A 61 -21.75 -1.76 -10.86
C PHE A 61 -22.21 -0.33 -10.59
N ARG A 62 -21.34 0.64 -10.83
CA ARG A 62 -21.64 2.06 -10.66
C ARG A 62 -21.51 2.84 -11.97
N LYS A 63 -22.61 3.42 -12.45
CA LYS A 63 -22.63 4.28 -13.64
C LYS A 63 -21.67 5.47 -13.54
N SER A 64 -21.44 5.98 -12.32
CA SER A 64 -20.46 7.04 -12.07
C SER A 64 -19.03 6.63 -12.41
N GLN A 65 -18.67 5.36 -12.25
CA GLN A 65 -17.33 4.84 -12.59
C GLN A 65 -17.11 4.82 -14.11
N VAL A 66 -18.14 4.55 -14.88
CA VAL A 66 -18.09 4.62 -16.35
C VAL A 66 -17.74 6.04 -16.81
N LYS A 67 -18.40 7.05 -16.21
CA LYS A 67 -18.11 8.45 -16.49
C LYS A 67 -16.66 8.83 -16.14
N LEU A 68 -16.20 8.42 -14.95
CA LEU A 68 -14.82 8.63 -14.51
C LEU A 68 -13.83 7.94 -15.45
N TRP A 69 -14.13 6.73 -15.89
CA TRP A 69 -13.28 5.99 -16.83
C TRP A 69 -13.04 6.78 -18.12
N PHE A 70 -14.12 7.31 -18.73
CA PHE A 70 -14.00 8.16 -19.93
C PHE A 70 -13.22 9.44 -19.65
N LEU A 71 -13.37 10.06 -18.47
CA LEU A 71 -12.62 11.25 -18.08
C LEU A 71 -11.12 10.96 -17.88
N CYS A 72 -10.76 9.75 -17.46
CA CYS A 72 -9.36 9.37 -17.25
C CYS A 72 -8.62 9.02 -18.55
N ILE A 73 -9.32 8.69 -19.65
CA ILE A 73 -8.68 8.30 -20.92
C ILE A 73 -7.63 9.32 -21.40
N PRO A 74 -7.93 10.64 -21.50
CA PRO A 74 -6.95 11.62 -21.98
C PRO A 74 -5.75 11.77 -21.05
N PHE A 75 -5.90 11.44 -19.76
CA PHE A 75 -4.85 11.55 -18.74
C PHE A 75 -4.11 10.25 -18.48
N LYS A 76 -4.44 9.16 -19.18
CA LYS A 76 -3.89 7.84 -18.96
C LYS A 76 -2.36 7.79 -18.93
N ASN A 77 -1.69 8.55 -19.79
CA ASN A 77 -0.23 8.59 -19.84
C ASN A 77 0.37 9.32 -18.62
N ILE A 78 -0.30 10.36 -18.14
CA ILE A 78 0.09 11.09 -16.92
C ILE A 78 -0.07 10.17 -15.71
N LEU A 79 -1.21 9.51 -15.58
CA LEU A 79 -1.49 8.57 -14.50
C LEU A 79 -0.52 7.38 -14.50
N LYS A 80 -0.15 6.87 -15.69
CA LYS A 80 0.87 5.81 -15.80
C LYS A 80 2.24 6.30 -15.35
N LYS A 81 2.63 7.52 -15.73
CA LYS A 81 3.90 8.09 -15.30
C LYS A 81 3.93 8.28 -13.80
N GLU A 82 2.88 8.85 -13.23
CA GLU A 82 2.76 9.03 -11.79
C GLU A 82 2.89 7.68 -11.03
N ASN A 83 2.13 6.66 -11.45
CA ASN A 83 2.23 5.33 -10.88
C ASN A 83 3.63 4.74 -11.00
N PHE A 84 4.30 4.95 -12.14
CA PHE A 84 5.68 4.52 -12.35
C PHE A 84 6.65 5.25 -11.39
N ASP A 85 6.46 6.55 -11.17
CA ASP A 85 7.31 7.35 -10.29
C ASP A 85 7.17 6.86 -8.83
N TYR A 86 5.94 6.56 -8.37
CA TYR A 86 5.70 5.96 -7.04
C TYR A 86 6.35 4.58 -6.90
N LYS A 87 6.19 3.70 -7.88
CA LYS A 87 6.83 2.37 -7.87
C LYS A 87 8.35 2.46 -7.92
N SER A 88 8.90 3.40 -8.67
CA SER A 88 10.34 3.67 -8.71
C SER A 88 10.86 4.14 -7.35
N PHE A 89 10.12 4.98 -6.66
CA PHE A 89 10.46 5.39 -5.30
C PHE A 89 10.45 4.18 -4.34
N GLN A 90 9.41 3.35 -4.38
CA GLN A 90 9.31 2.14 -3.56
C GLN A 90 10.51 1.21 -3.79
N SER A 91 10.80 0.87 -5.05
CA SER A 91 11.89 -0.04 -5.39
C SER A 91 13.27 0.49 -5.00
N LYS A 92 13.44 1.82 -4.96
CA LYS A 92 14.71 2.46 -4.63
C LYS A 92 14.94 2.61 -3.13
N TYR A 93 13.89 2.88 -2.38
CA TYR A 93 14.02 3.34 -0.99
C TYR A 93 13.43 2.39 0.05
N PHE A 94 12.53 1.49 -0.33
CA PHE A 94 11.92 0.55 0.62
C PHE A 94 12.63 -0.79 0.61
N VAL A 95 12.84 -1.34 1.79
CA VAL A 95 13.14 -2.76 1.98
C VAL A 95 11.82 -3.44 2.25
N MET A 96 11.35 -4.26 1.31
CA MET A 96 10.04 -4.92 1.38
C MET A 96 10.19 -6.45 1.24
N THR A 97 9.16 -7.18 1.65
CA THR A 97 9.06 -8.61 1.34
C THR A 97 8.96 -8.81 -0.19
N GLU A 98 9.57 -9.86 -0.71
CA GLU A 98 9.52 -10.19 -2.15
C GLU A 98 8.11 -10.56 -2.60
N LYS A 99 7.39 -11.28 -1.73
CA LYS A 99 6.01 -11.70 -1.98
C LYS A 99 5.05 -10.57 -1.64
N GLU A 100 4.04 -10.40 -2.49
CA GLU A 100 2.92 -9.48 -2.29
C GLU A 100 1.75 -10.21 -1.63
N TYR A 101 1.07 -9.55 -0.70
CA TYR A 101 -0.08 -10.08 0.03
C TYR A 101 -1.30 -9.21 -0.24
N TYR A 102 -2.44 -9.84 -0.45
CA TYR A 102 -3.65 -9.16 -0.94
C TYR A 102 -4.88 -9.30 -0.05
N ASP A 103 -4.81 -10.19 0.92
CA ASP A 103 -5.86 -10.49 1.87
C ASP A 103 -5.28 -11.04 3.18
N ASN A 104 -6.10 -11.04 4.23
CA ASN A 104 -5.72 -11.54 5.55
C ASN A 104 -5.31 -13.01 5.52
N GLU A 105 -5.96 -13.83 4.70
CA GLU A 105 -5.66 -15.26 4.61
C GLU A 105 -4.23 -15.49 4.13
N SER A 106 -3.78 -14.73 3.11
CA SER A 106 -2.41 -14.83 2.60
C SER A 106 -1.36 -14.36 3.60
N LEU A 107 -1.70 -13.40 4.49
CA LEU A 107 -0.83 -12.97 5.58
C LEU A 107 -0.76 -13.99 6.71
N CYS A 108 -1.93 -14.52 7.16
CA CYS A 108 -1.98 -15.47 8.25
C CYS A 108 -1.32 -16.81 7.94
N ASN A 109 -1.27 -17.19 6.66
CA ASN A 109 -0.62 -18.43 6.22
C ASN A 109 0.89 -18.28 6.01
N GLU A 110 1.45 -17.07 6.20
CA GLU A 110 2.88 -16.83 6.07
C GLU A 110 3.57 -16.87 7.43
N ASP A 111 4.66 -17.61 7.50
CA ASP A 111 5.52 -17.64 8.70
C ASP A 111 6.64 -16.58 8.54
N PHE A 112 6.36 -15.40 9.07
CA PHE A 112 7.34 -14.31 9.03
C PHE A 112 8.36 -14.45 10.16
N ASP A 113 9.63 -14.44 9.83
CA ASP A 113 10.76 -14.45 10.78
C ASP A 113 11.04 -13.02 11.31
N PHE A 114 10.03 -12.37 11.96
CA PHE A 114 10.18 -11.08 12.59
C PHE A 114 10.03 -11.19 14.12
N ASP A 115 10.89 -10.49 14.86
CA ASP A 115 10.84 -10.43 16.33
C ASP A 115 9.75 -9.46 16.83
N VAL A 116 9.44 -8.43 16.04
CA VAL A 116 8.49 -7.36 16.38
C VAL A 116 7.75 -6.92 15.14
N TYR A 117 6.45 -6.64 15.29
CA TYR A 117 5.62 -6.03 14.25
C TYR A 117 5.26 -4.61 14.66
N ILE A 118 5.35 -3.69 13.73
CA ILE A 118 4.95 -2.29 13.91
C ILE A 118 3.96 -1.92 12.81
N THR A 119 2.80 -1.45 13.23
CA THR A 119 1.81 -0.88 12.33
C THR A 119 2.10 0.60 12.10
N GLY A 120 2.19 1.00 10.85
CA GLY A 120 2.39 2.40 10.48
C GLY A 120 1.18 3.27 10.86
N SER A 121 1.43 4.53 11.20
CA SER A 121 0.47 5.41 11.88
C SER A 121 -0.43 6.24 10.97
N ASP A 122 -0.54 5.95 9.68
CA ASP A 122 -1.50 6.63 8.81
C ASP A 122 -2.93 6.21 9.19
N GLN A 123 -3.91 6.33 8.36
CA GLN A 123 -5.31 6.02 8.66
C GLN A 123 -5.61 4.50 8.80
N VAL A 124 -4.61 3.69 9.12
CA VAL A 124 -4.72 2.22 9.22
C VAL A 124 -5.77 1.77 10.24
N TRP A 125 -6.08 2.58 11.24
CA TRP A 125 -7.09 2.28 12.26
C TRP A 125 -8.45 2.95 12.01
N ASN A 126 -8.59 3.63 10.90
CA ASN A 126 -9.87 4.26 10.54
C ASN A 126 -10.76 3.25 9.81
N ILE A 127 -11.66 2.60 10.54
CA ILE A 127 -12.60 1.60 10.01
C ILE A 127 -13.54 2.13 8.91
N ASN A 128 -13.63 3.46 8.74
CA ASN A 128 -14.41 4.06 7.67
C ASN A 128 -13.57 4.36 6.42
N CYS A 129 -12.27 4.08 6.45
CA CYS A 129 -11.41 4.26 5.30
C CYS A 129 -11.61 3.10 4.30
N VAL A 130 -11.80 3.42 3.03
CA VAL A 130 -12.09 2.43 1.97
C VAL A 130 -10.93 1.47 1.77
N ASP A 131 -9.73 1.92 2.06
CA ASP A 131 -8.48 1.18 1.92
C ASP A 131 -8.00 0.54 3.24
N ALA A 132 -8.72 0.77 4.36
CA ALA A 132 -8.47 0.06 5.61
C ALA A 132 -8.87 -1.42 5.49
N ASP A 133 -8.15 -2.27 6.21
CA ASP A 133 -8.36 -3.71 6.28
C ASP A 133 -7.96 -4.19 7.67
N ASP A 134 -8.53 -5.30 8.13
CA ASP A 134 -8.23 -5.90 9.44
C ASP A 134 -6.79 -6.45 9.53
N ALA A 135 -6.04 -6.41 8.44
CA ALA A 135 -4.64 -6.82 8.38
C ALA A 135 -3.65 -5.79 8.97
N TYR A 136 -4.10 -4.56 9.23
CA TYR A 136 -3.23 -3.49 9.77
C TYR A 136 -3.14 -3.45 11.27
#